data_940b8f1fdbd09c1c2479e12b329dd1f6
#
_entry.id   940b8f1fdbd09c1c2479e12b329dd1f6
#
_cell.length_a   1.000
_cell.length_b   1.000
_cell.length_c   1.000
_cell.angle_alpha   90.00
_cell.angle_beta   90.00
_cell.angle_gamma   90.00
#
_symmetry.space_group_name_H-M   'P 1'
#
loop_
_entity.id
_entity.type
_entity.pdbx_description
1 polymer ?
#
loop_
_entity_poly.entity_id
_entity_poly.type
_entity_poly.pdbx_seq_one_letter_code
_entity_poly.pdbx_strand_id
1 'polypeptide(L)'
;AIREDLVARIEERPELAHVAYRLTFEGRTRLRREIEETASRMKGSLQPEVDGTTATIEDFELRTRPDYDLEELAQGSDPPGVLAEVLLKIETGEISDEDAQELLRRASKATSTVHESSRYEPLRHDSETREPPGREDLRSMLYKQGLLLLDELHAGRA
;
A
#
# COMPACT_ATOMS: atom_id res chain seq x y z
N ALA A 1 -0.30 10.34 18.75
CA ALA A 1 0.26 9.36 17.79
C ALA A 1 1.67 9.76 17.34
N ILE A 2 1.88 10.61 16.28
CA ILE A 2 3.24 10.89 15.75
C ILE A 2 4.17 11.45 16.84
N ARG A 3 3.70 12.42 17.63
CA ARG A 3 4.51 13.02 18.69
C ARG A 3 4.90 12.02 19.78
N GLU A 4 3.99 11.18 20.17
CA GLU A 4 4.23 10.13 21.18
C GLU A 4 5.24 9.08 20.67
N ASP A 5 5.16 8.69 19.40
CA ASP A 5 6.12 7.77 18.78
C ASP A 5 7.51 8.40 18.69
N LEU A 6 7.60 9.70 18.37
CA LEU A 6 8.86 10.44 18.35
C LEU A 6 9.49 10.52 19.75
N VAL A 7 8.69 10.81 20.77
CA VAL A 7 9.16 10.87 22.17
C VAL A 7 9.71 9.49 22.59
N ALA A 8 8.95 8.41 22.34
CA ALA A 8 9.40 7.06 22.69
C ALA A 8 10.72 6.69 22.01
N ARG A 9 10.91 7.04 20.74
CA ARG A 9 12.15 6.78 20.01
C ARG A 9 13.35 7.61 20.52
N ILE A 10 13.11 8.82 21.02
CA ILE A 10 14.15 9.64 21.66
C ILE A 10 14.57 9.01 22.98
N GLU A 11 13.62 8.56 23.79
CA GLU A 11 13.89 7.90 25.07
C GLU A 11 14.71 6.61 24.93
N GLU A 12 14.58 5.92 23.78
CA GLU A 12 15.39 4.74 23.45
C GLU A 12 16.88 5.08 23.18
N ARG A 13 17.20 6.35 22.92
CA ARG A 13 18.55 6.80 22.51
C ARG A 13 18.97 8.10 23.21
N PRO A 14 19.16 8.06 24.53
CA PRO A 14 19.46 9.25 25.33
C PRO A 14 20.83 9.87 25.04
N GLU A 15 21.69 9.17 24.31
CA GLU A 15 23.03 9.68 23.93
C GLU A 15 22.98 10.70 22.78
N LEU A 16 21.85 10.88 22.12
CA LEU A 16 21.71 11.77 20.98
C LEU A 16 21.25 13.16 21.43
N ALA A 17 22.00 14.20 21.07
CA ALA A 17 21.61 15.60 21.32
C ALA A 17 20.55 16.10 20.34
N HIS A 18 20.55 15.59 19.12
CA HIS A 18 19.61 15.96 18.06
C HIS A 18 19.25 14.77 17.19
N VAL A 19 17.96 14.65 16.87
CA VAL A 19 17.44 13.59 15.99
C VAL A 19 16.60 14.22 14.88
N ALA A 20 16.96 13.92 13.64
CA ALA A 20 16.22 14.34 12.46
C ALA A 20 15.37 13.19 11.92
N TYR A 21 14.10 13.45 11.66
CA TYR A 21 13.16 12.46 11.13
C TYR A 21 12.68 12.84 9.74
N ARG A 22 12.61 11.85 8.88
CA ARG A 22 11.81 11.90 7.66
C ARG A 22 10.60 10.99 7.86
N LEU A 23 9.40 11.53 7.68
CA LEU A 23 8.16 10.77 7.81
C LEU A 23 7.65 10.37 6.44
N THR A 24 7.38 9.09 6.24
CA THR A 24 6.77 8.57 5.03
C THR A 24 5.36 8.09 5.35
N PHE A 25 4.37 8.67 4.66
CA PHE A 25 2.98 8.22 4.74
C PHE A 25 2.70 7.27 3.58
N GLU A 26 2.34 6.03 3.89
CA GLU A 26 2.06 5.00 2.90
C GLU A 26 0.65 4.45 3.06
N GLY A 27 0.15 3.82 2.01
CA GLY A 27 -1.16 3.18 1.99
C GLY A 27 -2.20 3.93 1.17
N ARG A 28 -3.46 3.52 1.32
CA ARG A 28 -4.60 4.15 0.64
C ARG A 28 -5.38 5.02 1.61
N THR A 29 -5.84 6.17 1.13
CA THR A 29 -6.60 7.12 1.96
C THR A 29 -7.46 8.05 1.12
N ARG A 30 -8.64 8.39 1.63
CA ARG A 30 -9.48 9.47 1.11
C ARG A 30 -8.99 10.85 1.55
N LEU A 31 -8.10 10.90 2.56
CA LEU A 31 -7.66 12.12 3.24
C LEU A 31 -6.28 12.61 2.74
N ARG A 32 -5.88 12.24 1.52
CA ARG A 32 -4.55 12.60 0.99
C ARG A 32 -4.26 14.10 1.09
N ARG A 33 -5.23 14.93 0.69
CA ARG A 33 -5.09 16.38 0.71
C ARG A 33 -4.93 16.93 2.14
N GLU A 34 -5.73 16.45 3.07
CA GLU A 34 -5.66 16.87 4.47
C GLU A 34 -4.35 16.42 5.12
N ILE A 35 -3.83 15.25 4.77
CA ILE A 35 -2.51 14.77 5.20
C ILE A 35 -1.43 15.70 4.66
N GLU A 36 -1.48 16.08 3.38
CA GLU A 36 -0.51 16.99 2.75
C GLU A 36 -0.52 18.37 3.39
N GLU A 37 -1.70 18.94 3.60
CA GLU A 37 -1.87 20.25 4.28
C GLU A 37 -1.39 20.19 5.74
N THR A 38 -1.66 19.07 6.44
CA THR A 38 -1.23 18.88 7.82
C THR A 38 0.27 18.65 7.89
N ALA A 39 0.84 17.82 7.05
CA ALA A 39 2.27 17.57 6.97
C ALA A 39 3.04 18.89 6.71
N SER A 40 2.55 19.69 5.76
CA SER A 40 3.16 21.00 5.44
C SER A 40 3.16 21.96 6.64
N ARG A 41 2.10 21.95 7.44
CA ARG A 41 2.02 22.75 8.68
C ARG A 41 2.93 22.23 9.79
N MET A 42 3.15 20.94 9.83
CA MET A 42 3.98 20.28 10.85
C MET A 42 5.47 20.37 10.55
N LYS A 43 5.86 20.61 9.30
CA LYS A 43 7.26 20.76 8.90
C LYS A 43 7.90 21.93 9.64
N GLY A 44 8.90 21.64 10.45
CA GLY A 44 9.60 22.60 11.29
C GLY A 44 8.86 23.04 12.57
N SER A 45 7.59 22.60 12.80
CA SER A 45 6.82 22.99 14.00
C SER A 45 6.85 21.95 15.12
N LEU A 46 7.11 20.68 14.81
CA LEU A 46 7.27 19.62 15.79
C LEU A 46 8.73 19.55 16.24
N GLN A 47 8.99 20.12 17.39
CA GLN A 47 10.28 20.03 18.10
C GLN A 47 10.03 19.52 19.52
N PRO A 48 9.66 18.24 19.70
CA PRO A 48 9.61 17.69 21.04
C PRO A 48 11.04 17.70 21.62
N GLU A 49 11.21 18.24 22.78
CA GLU A 49 12.43 18.14 23.57
C GLU A 49 12.18 17.14 24.69
N VAL A 50 13.04 16.15 24.77
CA VAL A 50 13.00 15.11 25.82
C VAL A 50 14.41 14.95 26.34
N ASP A 51 14.61 15.19 27.62
CA ASP A 51 15.90 15.03 28.32
C ASP A 51 17.11 15.69 27.63
N GLY A 52 16.89 16.87 27.03
CA GLY A 52 17.92 17.61 26.32
C GLY A 52 18.15 17.19 24.87
N THR A 53 17.42 16.18 24.38
CA THR A 53 17.43 15.78 22.98
C THR A 53 16.32 16.50 22.22
N THR A 54 16.68 17.14 21.12
CA THR A 54 15.71 17.81 20.23
C THR A 54 15.39 16.96 19.03
N ALA A 55 14.11 16.79 18.73
CA ALA A 55 13.66 16.10 17.52
C ALA A 55 13.12 17.10 16.49
N THR A 56 13.61 17.00 15.26
CA THR A 56 13.12 17.83 14.15
C THR A 56 12.60 16.94 13.02
N ILE A 57 11.42 17.27 12.50
CA ILE A 57 10.93 16.64 11.27
C ILE A 57 11.46 17.47 10.10
N GLU A 58 12.42 16.88 9.38
CA GLU A 58 13.06 17.53 8.23
C GLU A 58 12.19 17.51 7.00
N ASP A 59 11.51 16.37 6.76
CA ASP A 59 10.76 16.18 5.53
C ASP A 59 9.61 15.20 5.69
N PHE A 60 8.65 15.30 4.76
CA PHE A 60 7.52 14.39 4.62
C PHE A 60 7.48 13.83 3.21
N GLU A 61 7.34 12.54 3.10
CA GLU A 61 7.12 11.87 1.82
C GLU A 61 5.71 11.25 1.79
N LEU A 62 4.93 11.63 0.79
CA LEU A 62 3.56 11.13 0.61
C LEU A 62 3.54 10.07 -0.49
N ARG A 63 3.57 8.81 -0.09
CA ARG A 63 3.38 7.63 -0.95
C ARG A 63 1.96 7.07 -0.86
N THR A 64 1.01 7.95 -0.49
CA THR A 64 -0.39 7.55 -0.39
C THR A 64 -1.05 7.48 -1.76
N ARG A 65 -2.01 6.56 -1.90
CA ARG A 65 -2.88 6.39 -3.07
C ARG A 65 -4.33 6.66 -2.70
N PRO A 66 -5.20 6.96 -3.66
CA PRO A 66 -6.63 7.08 -3.40
C PRO A 66 -7.20 5.79 -2.79
N ASP A 67 -8.09 5.96 -1.84
CA ASP A 67 -8.95 4.90 -1.32
C ASP A 67 -10.33 5.05 -1.95
N TYR A 68 -10.74 4.05 -2.72
CA TYR A 68 -11.96 4.08 -3.50
C TYR A 68 -13.12 3.45 -2.72
N ASP A 69 -14.30 4.02 -2.87
CA ASP A 69 -15.55 3.36 -2.54
C ASP A 69 -15.91 2.41 -3.69
N LEU A 70 -15.53 1.15 -3.55
CA LEU A 70 -15.77 0.16 -4.60
C LEU A 70 -17.25 -0.10 -4.82
N GLU A 71 -18.08 -0.01 -3.77
CA GLU A 71 -19.53 -0.20 -3.88
C GLU A 71 -20.18 0.93 -4.69
N GLU A 72 -19.74 2.18 -4.46
CA GLU A 72 -20.19 3.32 -5.23
C GLU A 72 -19.72 3.23 -6.70
N LEU A 73 -18.47 2.90 -6.92
CA LEU A 73 -17.89 2.77 -8.27
C LEU A 73 -18.55 1.64 -9.06
N ALA A 74 -18.87 0.51 -8.45
CA ALA A 74 -19.47 -0.65 -9.09
C ALA A 74 -20.89 -0.40 -9.64
N GLN A 75 -21.51 0.72 -9.27
CA GLN A 75 -22.79 1.13 -9.86
C GLN A 75 -22.63 1.69 -11.29
N GLY A 76 -21.40 2.02 -11.69
CA GLY A 76 -21.07 2.51 -13.02
C GLY A 76 -20.93 1.37 -14.03
N SER A 77 -21.31 1.64 -15.30
CA SER A 77 -21.11 0.69 -16.42
C SER A 77 -19.83 0.97 -17.22
N ASP A 78 -19.01 1.89 -16.74
CA ASP A 78 -17.74 2.26 -17.35
C ASP A 78 -16.58 1.32 -16.88
N PRO A 79 -15.41 1.36 -17.51
CA PRO A 79 -14.31 0.46 -17.16
C PRO A 79 -13.92 0.45 -15.67
N PRO A 80 -13.85 1.60 -14.96
CA PRO A 80 -13.64 1.58 -13.52
C PRO A 80 -14.75 0.90 -12.73
N GLY A 81 -16.03 1.11 -13.11
CA GLY A 81 -17.18 0.48 -12.46
C GLY A 81 -17.16 -1.04 -12.60
N VAL A 82 -16.89 -1.55 -13.80
CA VAL A 82 -16.76 -2.99 -14.07
C VAL A 82 -15.58 -3.57 -13.26
N LEU A 83 -14.45 -2.87 -13.20
CA LEU A 83 -13.30 -3.31 -12.41
C LEU A 83 -13.60 -3.32 -10.91
N ALA A 84 -14.31 -2.29 -10.41
CA ALA A 84 -14.72 -2.21 -9.01
C ALA A 84 -15.64 -3.39 -8.62
N GLU A 85 -16.59 -3.78 -9.48
CA GLU A 85 -17.43 -4.95 -9.26
C GLU A 85 -16.61 -6.25 -9.13
N VAL A 86 -15.61 -6.44 -9.99
CA VAL A 86 -14.71 -7.59 -9.91
C VAL A 86 -13.89 -7.57 -8.61
N LEU A 87 -13.40 -6.39 -8.21
CA LEU A 87 -12.63 -6.23 -6.97
C LEU A 87 -13.47 -6.55 -5.74
N LEU A 88 -14.74 -6.12 -5.68
CA LEU A 88 -15.67 -6.49 -4.61
C LEU A 88 -15.87 -8.00 -4.52
N LYS A 89 -16.08 -8.68 -5.63
CA LYS A 89 -16.19 -10.15 -5.66
C LYS A 89 -14.92 -10.85 -5.18
N ILE A 90 -13.75 -10.28 -5.49
CA ILE A 90 -12.47 -10.77 -4.97
C ILE A 90 -12.39 -10.56 -3.45
N GLU A 91 -12.78 -9.41 -2.95
CA GLU A 91 -12.71 -9.04 -1.53
C GLU A 91 -13.65 -9.89 -0.67
N THR A 92 -14.91 -10.03 -1.09
CA THR A 92 -15.93 -10.80 -0.34
C THR A 92 -15.71 -12.31 -0.42
N GLY A 93 -14.85 -12.78 -1.32
CA GLY A 93 -14.63 -14.21 -1.52
C GLY A 93 -15.74 -14.90 -2.31
N GLU A 94 -16.71 -14.14 -2.83
CA GLU A 94 -17.78 -14.61 -3.72
C GLU A 94 -17.24 -14.92 -5.13
N ILE A 95 -16.03 -15.48 -5.19
CA ILE A 95 -15.42 -15.94 -6.43
C ILE A 95 -16.02 -17.32 -6.77
N SER A 96 -17.32 -17.35 -6.94
CA SER A 96 -18.02 -18.53 -7.46
C SER A 96 -18.30 -18.41 -8.95
N ASP A 97 -18.14 -17.23 -9.51
CA ASP A 97 -18.32 -17.00 -10.92
C ASP A 97 -17.18 -17.61 -11.74
N GLU A 98 -17.52 -18.19 -12.87
CA GLU A 98 -16.60 -18.85 -13.81
C GLU A 98 -15.45 -17.91 -14.24
N ASP A 99 -15.75 -16.61 -14.45
CA ASP A 99 -14.77 -15.60 -14.82
C ASP A 99 -13.72 -15.35 -13.73
N ALA A 100 -14.14 -15.31 -12.47
CA ALA A 100 -13.22 -15.11 -11.35
C ALA A 100 -12.34 -16.35 -11.09
N GLN A 101 -12.88 -17.55 -11.30
CA GLN A 101 -12.09 -18.78 -11.25
C GLN A 101 -11.05 -18.82 -12.38
N GLU A 102 -11.43 -18.39 -13.58
CA GLU A 102 -10.51 -18.30 -14.72
C GLU A 102 -9.40 -17.26 -14.48
N LEU A 103 -9.70 -16.10 -13.90
CA LEU A 103 -8.69 -15.10 -13.49
C LEU A 103 -7.71 -15.69 -12.48
N LEU A 104 -8.19 -16.36 -11.44
CA LEU A 104 -7.33 -17.02 -10.46
C LEU A 104 -6.47 -18.12 -11.11
N ARG A 105 -7.04 -18.91 -12.02
CA ARG A 105 -6.31 -19.93 -12.75
C ARG A 105 -5.19 -19.34 -13.62
N ARG A 106 -5.48 -18.25 -14.33
CA ARG A 106 -4.46 -17.52 -15.14
C ARG A 106 -3.37 -16.91 -14.26
N ALA A 107 -3.74 -16.27 -13.16
CA ALA A 107 -2.79 -15.70 -12.22
C ALA A 107 -1.90 -16.79 -11.60
N SER A 108 -2.47 -17.91 -11.16
CA SER A 108 -1.73 -19.05 -10.65
C SER A 108 -0.74 -19.61 -11.68
N LYS A 109 -1.18 -19.78 -12.92
CA LYS A 109 -0.31 -20.24 -14.02
C LYS A 109 0.83 -19.27 -14.29
N ALA A 110 0.55 -17.96 -14.34
CA ALA A 110 1.58 -16.95 -14.56
C ALA A 110 2.60 -16.94 -13.42
N THR A 111 2.14 -17.02 -12.17
CA THR A 111 3.00 -17.05 -10.98
C THR A 111 3.87 -18.31 -10.97
N SER A 112 3.31 -19.49 -11.24
CA SER A 112 4.07 -20.73 -11.33
C SER A 112 5.14 -20.65 -12.42
N THR A 113 4.79 -20.11 -13.59
CA THR A 113 5.74 -19.93 -14.70
C THR A 113 6.92 -19.03 -14.31
N VAL A 114 6.65 -17.94 -13.57
CA VAL A 114 7.71 -17.05 -13.05
C VAL A 114 8.55 -17.77 -12.00
N HIS A 115 7.89 -18.49 -11.10
CA HIS A 115 8.54 -19.19 -9.99
C HIS A 115 9.45 -20.34 -10.46
N GLU A 116 9.05 -21.03 -11.51
CA GLU A 116 9.80 -22.15 -12.12
C GLU A 116 10.87 -21.67 -13.10
N SER A 117 10.84 -20.42 -13.53
CA SER A 117 11.76 -19.89 -14.52
C SER A 117 13.12 -19.54 -13.92
N SER A 118 14.19 -20.15 -14.48
CA SER A 118 15.56 -19.82 -14.10
C SER A 118 15.95 -18.37 -14.39
N ARG A 119 15.21 -17.66 -15.24
CA ARG A 119 15.45 -16.23 -15.55
C ARG A 119 15.19 -15.31 -14.35
N TYR A 120 14.37 -15.74 -13.40
CA TYR A 120 14.02 -15.00 -12.20
C TYR A 120 14.72 -15.52 -10.94
N GLU A 121 15.72 -16.38 -11.11
CA GLU A 121 16.53 -16.93 -10.02
C GLU A 121 17.19 -15.82 -9.15
N PRO A 122 17.67 -14.68 -9.69
CA PRO A 122 18.18 -13.59 -8.88
C PRO A 122 17.13 -12.93 -7.96
N LEU A 123 15.85 -13.10 -8.25
CA LEU A 123 14.74 -12.60 -7.42
C LEU A 123 14.33 -13.58 -6.32
N ARG A 124 14.92 -14.77 -6.32
CA ARG A 124 14.76 -15.80 -5.26
C ARG A 124 15.70 -15.55 -4.09
N HIS A 125 15.91 -14.29 -3.70
CA HIS A 125 16.78 -14.00 -2.58
C HIS A 125 16.27 -14.66 -1.30
N ASP A 126 17.15 -15.41 -0.66
CA ASP A 126 17.06 -16.06 0.65
C ASP A 126 15.90 -17.03 0.78
N SER A 127 15.99 -18.14 0.03
CA SER A 127 14.92 -19.03 0.27
C SER A 127 15.25 -20.47 0.28
N GLU A 128 15.13 -20.88 1.37
CA GLU A 128 14.35 -22.06 1.71
C GLU A 128 13.05 -22.06 0.91
N THR A 129 12.92 -23.01 0.03
CA THR A 129 11.74 -23.39 -0.78
C THR A 129 10.47 -22.62 -0.42
N ARG A 130 10.25 -21.48 -1.09
CA ARG A 130 8.97 -20.81 -0.99
C ARG A 130 7.97 -21.63 -1.77
N GLU A 131 7.03 -22.21 -1.07
CA GLU A 131 5.87 -22.85 -1.71
C GLU A 131 5.19 -21.86 -2.67
N PRO A 132 4.66 -22.33 -3.80
CA PRO A 132 3.91 -21.47 -4.71
C PRO A 132 2.79 -20.79 -3.92
N PRO A 133 2.47 -19.51 -4.23
CA PRO A 133 1.49 -18.75 -3.48
C PRO A 133 0.16 -19.49 -3.40
N GLY A 134 -0.38 -19.55 -2.20
CA GLY A 134 -1.67 -20.16 -1.93
C GLY A 134 -2.82 -19.36 -2.60
N ARG A 135 -4.02 -19.92 -2.57
CA ARG A 135 -5.21 -19.28 -3.15
C ARG A 135 -5.48 -17.89 -2.54
N GLU A 136 -5.25 -17.73 -1.24
CA GLU A 136 -5.44 -16.48 -0.53
C GLU A 136 -4.39 -15.43 -0.92
N ASP A 137 -3.14 -15.87 -1.09
CA ASP A 137 -2.07 -14.98 -1.57
C ASP A 137 -2.37 -14.48 -2.98
N LEU A 138 -2.85 -15.36 -3.86
CA LEU A 138 -3.25 -14.99 -5.22
C LEU A 138 -4.42 -14.00 -5.23
N ARG A 139 -5.42 -14.19 -4.36
CA ARG A 139 -6.53 -13.23 -4.18
C ARG A 139 -6.00 -11.87 -3.76
N SER A 140 -5.16 -11.83 -2.73
CA SER A 140 -4.54 -10.60 -2.25
C SER A 140 -3.73 -9.91 -3.34
N MET A 141 -2.97 -10.66 -4.13
CA MET A 141 -2.20 -10.13 -5.26
C MET A 141 -3.13 -9.55 -6.34
N LEU A 142 -4.17 -10.27 -6.75
CA LEU A 142 -5.13 -9.81 -7.75
C LEU A 142 -5.86 -8.55 -7.29
N TYR A 143 -6.30 -8.52 -6.03
CA TYR A 143 -6.95 -7.34 -5.46
C TYR A 143 -6.01 -6.12 -5.49
N LYS A 144 -4.78 -6.27 -5.04
CA LYS A 144 -3.77 -5.19 -5.07
C LYS A 144 -3.48 -4.70 -6.49
N GLN A 145 -3.31 -5.63 -7.45
CA GLN A 145 -3.06 -5.26 -8.84
C GLN A 145 -4.28 -4.58 -9.49
N GLY A 146 -5.47 -5.05 -9.17
CA GLY A 146 -6.71 -4.42 -9.63
C GLY A 146 -6.87 -2.99 -9.10
N LEU A 147 -6.52 -2.74 -7.83
CA LEU A 147 -6.51 -1.38 -7.29
C LEU A 147 -5.47 -0.47 -7.98
N LEU A 148 -4.32 -1.01 -8.39
CA LEU A 148 -3.33 -0.24 -9.17
C LEU A 148 -3.87 0.11 -10.56
N LEU A 149 -4.53 -0.84 -11.21
CA LEU A 149 -5.17 -0.59 -12.50
C LEU A 149 -6.29 0.46 -12.37
N LEU A 150 -7.05 0.44 -11.28
CA LEU A 150 -8.07 1.45 -11.01
C LEU A 150 -7.45 2.85 -10.86
N ASP A 151 -6.30 2.97 -10.19
CA ASP A 151 -5.54 4.22 -10.10
C ASP A 151 -5.17 4.75 -11.51
N GLU A 152 -4.71 3.89 -12.41
CA GLU A 152 -4.35 4.26 -13.79
C GLU A 152 -5.57 4.69 -14.62
N LEU A 153 -6.69 3.97 -14.49
CA LEU A 153 -7.94 4.32 -15.17
C LEU A 153 -8.49 5.68 -14.73
N HIS A 154 -8.32 6.04 -13.46
CA HIS A 154 -8.71 7.36 -12.96
C HIS A 154 -7.72 8.45 -13.36
N ALA A 155 -6.42 8.19 -13.35
CA ALA A 155 -5.42 9.15 -13.77
C ALA A 155 -5.51 9.50 -15.25
N GLY A 156 -5.90 8.55 -16.11
CA GLY A 156 -6.09 8.78 -17.55
C GLY A 156 -7.32 9.60 -17.91
N ARG A 157 -8.18 9.95 -16.93
CA ARG A 157 -9.39 10.78 -17.12
C ARG A 157 -9.22 12.24 -16.69
N ALA A 158 -8.12 12.57 -16.01
CA ALA A 158 -7.78 13.92 -15.58
C ALA A 158 -6.95 14.63 -16.65
#